data_c45833e305186afdd12878869802b34d
#
_entry.id   c45833e305186afdd12878869802b34d
#
_cell.length_a   1.000
_cell.length_b   1.000
_cell.length_c   1.000
_cell.angle_alpha   90.00
_cell.angle_beta   90.00
_cell.angle_gamma   90.00
#
_symmetry.space_group_name_H-M   'P 1'
#
loop_
_entity.id
_entity.type
_entity.pdbx_description
1 polymer ?
#
loop_
_entity_poly.entity_id
_entity_poly.type
_entity_poly.pdbx_seq_one_letter_code
_entity_poly.pdbx_strand_id
1 'polypeptide(L)'
;YEISECLVGSEMCIRDSHSPVLFPIVGRVWNNTYRHKGQTYSLEQHGFARDMDFQLTYEEENAAIYTLESNEETMKVYPFPFVLEIGYRLKGNRIEVMWSVQNTGDKDLHFQIGAHPAFYYRDLNPETNERGFLDFGKKIKTLEYISPAEKGCVLPQRHTLTLHEGLMELRRDTFACDTYMFDNSQLKKITLLDKKQQPYISLEFNSPLVAVWSPSATYPNVPFVCIEPWYGRCDTVGYEGEFKDREWMQHLAPGKSFEASYSIILEDIE
;
A
#
# COMPACT_ATOMS: atom_id res chain seq x y z
N TYR A 1 -12.59 3.19 -19.56
CA TYR A 1 -11.41 2.56 -20.17
C TYR A 1 -11.03 1.35 -19.33
N GLU A 2 -11.21 0.17 -19.91
CA GLU A 2 -10.95 -1.11 -19.24
C GLU A 2 -9.44 -1.32 -19.09
N ILE A 3 -8.99 -1.44 -17.86
CA ILE A 3 -7.61 -1.84 -17.49
C ILE A 3 -7.44 -3.37 -17.57
N SER A 4 -8.50 -4.08 -17.92
CA SER A 4 -8.61 -5.56 -17.87
C SER A 4 -7.68 -6.33 -18.82
N GLU A 5 -7.10 -5.70 -19.84
CA GLU A 5 -6.28 -6.42 -20.83
C GLU A 5 -4.77 -6.45 -20.54
N CYS A 6 -4.28 -5.74 -19.52
CA CYS A 6 -2.84 -5.66 -19.23
C CYS A 6 -2.30 -6.63 -18.19
N LEU A 7 -3.13 -7.50 -17.61
CA LEU A 7 -2.76 -8.33 -16.46
C LEU A 7 -2.98 -9.83 -16.71
N VAL A 8 -2.43 -10.36 -17.81
CA VAL A 8 -2.37 -11.81 -18.04
C VAL A 8 -1.13 -12.37 -17.36
N GLY A 9 -1.27 -12.84 -16.15
CA GLY A 9 -0.24 -13.55 -15.39
C GLY A 9 -0.65 -13.71 -13.94
N SER A 10 -0.88 -14.93 -13.52
CA SER A 10 -1.19 -15.32 -12.14
C SER A 10 -0.21 -14.71 -11.15
N GLU A 11 -0.72 -14.15 -10.06
CA GLU A 11 0.00 -13.65 -8.88
C GLU A 11 0.41 -12.17 -8.84
N MET A 12 -0.13 -11.30 -9.67
CA MET A 12 0.07 -9.87 -9.44
C MET A 12 -0.92 -9.35 -8.39
N CYS A 13 -0.39 -8.59 -7.42
CA CYS A 13 -1.16 -8.01 -6.29
C CYS A 13 -2.24 -7.01 -6.72
N ILE A 14 -2.26 -6.61 -7.98
CA ILE A 14 -3.29 -5.76 -8.59
C ILE A 14 -4.16 -6.65 -9.44
N ARG A 15 -5.26 -7.13 -8.86
CA ARG A 15 -6.35 -7.75 -9.61
C ARG A 15 -7.29 -6.65 -10.07
N ASP A 16 -7.49 -6.62 -11.40
CA ASP A 16 -8.65 -6.00 -12.04
C ASP A 16 -9.05 -4.59 -11.59
N SER A 17 -8.32 -3.56 -12.07
CA SER A 17 -8.78 -2.16 -12.10
C SER A 17 -9.04 -1.45 -10.75
N HIS A 18 -8.71 -2.02 -9.61
CA HIS A 18 -9.00 -1.41 -8.32
C HIS A 18 -7.74 -1.23 -7.49
N SER A 19 -7.61 -0.07 -6.81
CA SER A 19 -6.60 0.12 -5.78
C SER A 19 -6.96 -0.74 -4.57
N PRO A 20 -6.31 -1.90 -4.35
CA PRO A 20 -6.72 -2.78 -3.26
C PRO A 20 -6.41 -2.16 -1.90
N VAL A 21 -7.32 -2.34 -0.95
CA VAL A 21 -7.04 -2.11 0.46
C VAL A 21 -6.30 -3.31 1.04
N LEU A 22 -5.22 -3.04 1.78
CA LEU A 22 -4.42 -4.06 2.44
C LEU A 22 -4.87 -4.17 3.89
N PHE A 23 -5.57 -5.25 4.25
CA PHE A 23 -6.10 -5.49 5.59
C PHE A 23 -6.42 -6.99 5.79
N PRO A 24 -6.16 -7.59 6.94
CA PRO A 24 -5.65 -7.01 8.18
C PRO A 24 -4.13 -7.03 8.31
N ILE A 25 -3.40 -7.34 7.23
CA ILE A 25 -1.94 -7.28 7.17
C ILE A 25 -1.48 -6.54 5.91
N VAL A 26 -0.29 -5.94 5.99
CA VAL A 26 0.45 -5.38 4.87
C VAL A 26 1.63 -6.30 4.55
N GLY A 27 1.78 -6.65 3.27
CA GLY A 27 2.78 -7.63 2.85
C GLY A 27 2.42 -9.04 3.28
N ARG A 28 3.41 -9.83 3.68
CA ARG A 28 3.24 -11.23 4.09
C ARG A 28 3.57 -11.45 5.55
N VAL A 29 2.87 -12.38 6.17
CA VAL A 29 3.33 -13.06 7.39
C VAL A 29 4.28 -14.19 7.00
N TRP A 30 5.27 -14.49 7.84
CA TRP A 30 6.26 -15.54 7.55
C TRP A 30 5.58 -16.90 7.32
N ASN A 31 5.89 -17.53 6.19
CA ASN A 31 5.25 -18.78 5.72
C ASN A 31 3.73 -18.72 5.59
N ASN A 32 3.14 -17.54 5.36
CA ASN A 32 1.70 -17.29 5.29
C ASN A 32 0.95 -17.72 6.57
N THR A 33 1.63 -17.82 7.71
CA THR A 33 1.04 -18.22 8.98
C THR A 33 1.39 -17.25 10.10
N TYR A 34 0.49 -17.09 11.06
CA TYR A 34 0.74 -16.31 12.27
C TYR A 34 0.17 -17.00 13.51
N ARG A 35 0.68 -16.62 14.69
CA ARG A 35 0.24 -17.16 15.98
C ARG A 35 -0.59 -16.13 16.74
N HIS A 36 -1.67 -16.59 17.31
CA HIS A 36 -2.47 -15.81 18.25
C HIS A 36 -3.01 -16.70 19.36
N LYS A 37 -2.61 -16.44 20.61
CA LYS A 37 -3.05 -17.19 21.81
C LYS A 37 -2.88 -18.70 21.69
N GLY A 38 -1.73 -19.14 21.20
CA GLY A 38 -1.39 -20.55 21.07
C GLY A 38 -2.03 -21.28 19.88
N GLN A 39 -2.82 -20.58 19.06
CA GLN A 39 -3.37 -21.09 17.81
C GLN A 39 -2.63 -20.53 16.62
N THR A 40 -2.55 -21.30 15.54
CA THR A 40 -1.95 -20.88 14.27
C THR A 40 -3.05 -20.63 13.25
N TYR A 41 -2.96 -19.52 12.57
CA TYR A 41 -3.86 -19.08 11.49
C TYR A 41 -3.05 -18.83 10.22
N SER A 42 -3.75 -18.77 9.07
CA SER A 42 -3.12 -18.45 7.79
C SER A 42 -3.72 -17.19 7.20
N LEU A 43 -2.87 -16.33 6.65
CA LEU A 43 -3.25 -15.16 5.86
C LEU A 43 -2.37 -15.08 4.62
N GLU A 44 -3.02 -14.86 3.49
CA GLU A 44 -2.32 -14.59 2.23
C GLU A 44 -1.75 -13.16 2.21
N GLN A 45 -0.89 -12.90 1.25
CA GLN A 45 -0.27 -11.58 1.06
C GLN A 45 -1.32 -10.47 1.03
N HIS A 46 -1.10 -9.42 1.83
CA HIS A 46 -1.99 -8.26 1.98
C HIS A 46 -3.35 -8.55 2.64
N GLY A 47 -3.54 -9.74 3.20
CA GLY A 47 -4.78 -10.12 3.85
C GLY A 47 -5.93 -10.37 2.87
N PHE A 48 -7.15 -10.34 3.39
CA PHE A 48 -8.35 -10.78 2.66
C PHE A 48 -9.28 -9.64 2.20
N ALA A 49 -9.17 -8.44 2.77
CA ALA A 49 -10.18 -7.40 2.52
C ALA A 49 -10.28 -7.00 1.04
N ARG A 50 -9.17 -7.08 0.30
CA ARG A 50 -9.12 -6.80 -1.13
C ARG A 50 -9.94 -7.77 -2.01
N ASP A 51 -10.25 -8.96 -1.48
CA ASP A 51 -10.97 -10.02 -2.18
C ASP A 51 -12.42 -10.13 -1.67
N MET A 52 -12.89 -9.16 -0.87
CA MET A 52 -14.23 -9.15 -0.27
C MET A 52 -15.10 -8.02 -0.84
N ASP A 53 -16.40 -8.27 -0.88
CA ASP A 53 -17.39 -7.27 -1.26
C ASP A 53 -17.64 -6.31 -0.10
N PHE A 54 -17.53 -5.00 -0.36
CA PHE A 54 -17.88 -3.93 0.56
C PHE A 54 -19.28 -3.42 0.25
N GLN A 55 -20.03 -3.09 1.27
CA GLN A 55 -21.34 -2.44 1.13
C GLN A 55 -21.18 -0.95 1.03
N LEU A 56 -21.85 -0.31 0.07
CA LEU A 56 -21.98 1.15 0.01
C LEU A 56 -22.93 1.58 1.14
N THR A 57 -22.39 2.26 2.16
CA THR A 57 -23.13 2.68 3.34
C THR A 57 -23.43 4.18 3.37
N TYR A 58 -22.72 4.96 2.57
CA TYR A 58 -22.93 6.37 2.43
C TYR A 58 -22.56 6.84 1.01
N GLU A 59 -23.38 7.71 0.41
CA GLU A 59 -23.16 8.29 -0.91
C GLU A 59 -23.65 9.72 -0.96
N GLU A 60 -22.82 10.62 -1.48
CA GLU A 60 -23.12 11.99 -1.87
C GLU A 60 -22.52 12.29 -3.25
N GLU A 61 -22.80 13.46 -3.83
CA GLU A 61 -22.29 13.86 -5.15
C GLU A 61 -20.75 13.73 -5.27
N ASN A 62 -20.04 14.00 -4.18
CA ASN A 62 -18.57 14.04 -4.16
C ASN A 62 -17.94 13.15 -3.07
N ALA A 63 -18.70 12.26 -2.44
CA ALA A 63 -18.22 11.38 -1.40
C ALA A 63 -18.96 10.03 -1.39
N ALA A 64 -18.23 8.98 -1.05
CA ALA A 64 -18.80 7.64 -0.83
C ALA A 64 -18.05 6.93 0.31
N ILE A 65 -18.77 6.11 1.08
CA ILE A 65 -18.17 5.22 2.09
C ILE A 65 -18.62 3.80 1.81
N TYR A 66 -17.66 2.90 1.81
CA TYR A 66 -17.84 1.46 1.68
C TYR A 66 -17.42 0.79 2.98
N THR A 67 -18.24 -0.14 3.46
CA THR A 67 -18.07 -0.81 4.74
C THR A 67 -17.94 -2.31 4.57
N LEU A 68 -16.97 -2.90 5.27
CA LEU A 68 -16.78 -4.34 5.44
C LEU A 68 -16.84 -4.66 6.94
N GLU A 69 -17.72 -5.59 7.31
CA GLU A 69 -17.81 -6.09 8.68
C GLU A 69 -17.21 -7.50 8.78
N SER A 70 -16.64 -7.82 9.94
CA SER A 70 -16.22 -9.19 10.25
C SER A 70 -17.43 -10.14 10.18
N ASN A 71 -17.22 -11.33 9.67
CA ASN A 71 -18.23 -12.38 9.54
C ASN A 71 -17.65 -13.75 9.93
N GLU A 72 -18.46 -14.81 9.84
CA GLU A 72 -18.02 -16.15 10.22
C GLU A 72 -16.80 -16.64 9.44
N GLU A 73 -16.64 -16.25 8.17
CA GLU A 73 -15.50 -16.67 7.34
C GLU A 73 -14.23 -15.90 7.73
N THR A 74 -14.32 -14.57 7.91
CA THR A 74 -13.18 -13.77 8.36
C THR A 74 -12.70 -14.21 9.74
N MET A 75 -13.62 -14.55 10.65
CA MET A 75 -13.31 -15.03 12.01
C MET A 75 -12.54 -16.35 12.04
N LYS A 76 -12.63 -17.19 11.00
CA LYS A 76 -11.85 -18.45 10.91
C LYS A 76 -10.37 -18.20 10.70
N VAL A 77 -10.02 -17.14 9.96
CA VAL A 77 -8.64 -16.81 9.59
C VAL A 77 -8.08 -15.60 10.36
N TYR A 78 -8.98 -14.78 10.93
CA TYR A 78 -8.64 -13.58 11.68
C TYR A 78 -9.66 -13.36 12.80
N PRO A 79 -9.41 -13.92 14.03
CA PRO A 79 -10.39 -14.01 15.10
C PRO A 79 -10.56 -12.69 15.89
N PHE A 80 -10.77 -11.60 15.17
CA PHE A 80 -10.97 -10.26 15.72
C PHE A 80 -12.19 -9.62 15.07
N PRO A 81 -13.26 -9.32 15.84
CA PRO A 81 -14.41 -8.59 15.34
C PRO A 81 -14.03 -7.15 14.96
N PHE A 82 -14.41 -6.71 13.76
CA PHE A 82 -14.10 -5.38 13.25
C PHE A 82 -15.21 -4.83 12.36
N VAL A 83 -15.19 -3.50 12.21
CA VAL A 83 -15.78 -2.77 11.08
C VAL A 83 -14.66 -2.00 10.39
N LEU A 84 -14.52 -2.20 9.08
CA LEU A 84 -13.59 -1.48 8.22
C LEU A 84 -14.38 -0.61 7.25
N GLU A 85 -14.11 0.70 7.26
CA GLU A 85 -14.69 1.65 6.32
C GLU A 85 -13.63 2.27 5.44
N ILE A 86 -13.92 2.36 4.14
CA ILE A 86 -13.11 3.05 3.14
C ILE A 86 -13.96 4.19 2.58
N GLY A 87 -13.56 5.41 2.87
CA GLY A 87 -14.21 6.62 2.37
C GLY A 87 -13.43 7.26 1.22
N TYR A 88 -14.15 7.80 0.26
CA TYR A 88 -13.61 8.60 -0.83
C TYR A 88 -14.29 9.96 -0.84
N ARG A 89 -13.52 11.04 -1.03
CA ARG A 89 -14.06 12.40 -1.18
C ARG A 89 -13.32 13.14 -2.28
N LEU A 90 -14.08 13.74 -3.19
CA LEU A 90 -13.54 14.63 -4.23
C LEU A 90 -13.59 16.08 -3.76
N LYS A 91 -12.46 16.79 -3.90
CA LYS A 91 -12.37 18.22 -3.58
C LYS A 91 -11.43 18.92 -4.56
N GLY A 92 -12.02 19.55 -5.57
CA GLY A 92 -11.25 20.14 -6.68
C GLY A 92 -10.41 19.07 -7.39
N ASN A 93 -9.12 19.27 -7.45
CA ASN A 93 -8.16 18.33 -8.04
C ASN A 93 -7.64 17.25 -7.07
N ARG A 94 -8.27 17.10 -5.89
CA ARG A 94 -7.86 16.18 -4.83
C ARG A 94 -8.89 15.06 -4.64
N ILE A 95 -8.41 13.83 -4.56
CA ILE A 95 -9.15 12.66 -4.08
C ILE A 95 -8.61 12.32 -2.70
N GLU A 96 -9.40 12.49 -1.67
CA GLU A 96 -9.08 12.06 -0.32
C GLU A 96 -9.60 10.63 -0.13
N VAL A 97 -8.72 9.72 0.29
CA VAL A 97 -9.04 8.34 0.66
C VAL A 97 -8.90 8.22 2.16
N MET A 98 -9.98 7.84 2.84
CA MET A 98 -10.08 7.79 4.30
C MET A 98 -10.30 6.35 4.75
N TRP A 99 -9.67 5.97 5.85
CA TRP A 99 -9.86 4.67 6.49
C TRP A 99 -10.36 4.85 7.91
N SER A 100 -11.30 4.00 8.29
CA SER A 100 -11.72 3.81 9.67
C SER A 100 -11.71 2.31 9.97
N VAL A 101 -11.05 1.92 11.07
CA VAL A 101 -11.08 0.54 11.59
C VAL A 101 -11.61 0.60 13.00
N GLN A 102 -12.76 0.01 13.23
CA GLN A 102 -13.38 -0.06 14.56
C GLN A 102 -13.22 -1.46 15.16
N ASN A 103 -12.80 -1.53 16.40
CA ASN A 103 -12.83 -2.75 17.20
C ASN A 103 -14.23 -2.94 17.80
N THR A 104 -14.99 -3.90 17.28
CA THR A 104 -16.34 -4.25 17.75
C THR A 104 -16.34 -5.42 18.72
N GLY A 105 -15.15 -5.97 19.04
CA GLY A 105 -14.99 -7.06 19.99
C GLY A 105 -14.82 -6.59 21.43
N ASP A 106 -14.65 -7.57 22.33
CA ASP A 106 -14.43 -7.38 23.77
C ASP A 106 -12.95 -7.46 24.19
N LYS A 107 -12.04 -7.64 23.23
CA LYS A 107 -10.57 -7.73 23.41
C LYS A 107 -9.86 -6.82 22.44
N ASP A 108 -8.57 -6.55 22.69
CA ASP A 108 -7.75 -5.76 21.79
C ASP A 108 -7.71 -6.38 20.39
N LEU A 109 -7.94 -5.54 19.39
CA LEU A 109 -7.80 -5.83 17.99
C LEU A 109 -6.40 -5.43 17.51
N HIS A 110 -5.75 -6.29 16.76
CA HIS A 110 -4.41 -6.07 16.20
C HIS A 110 -4.49 -6.17 14.67
N PHE A 111 -4.04 -5.14 13.97
CA PHE A 111 -4.13 -5.10 12.51
C PHE A 111 -3.02 -4.24 11.89
N GLN A 112 -2.89 -4.35 10.60
CA GLN A 112 -2.17 -3.42 9.74
C GLN A 112 -3.10 -3.01 8.62
N ILE A 113 -2.90 -1.82 8.06
CA ILE A 113 -3.69 -1.30 6.94
C ILE A 113 -2.80 -0.53 5.97
N GLY A 114 -3.12 -0.61 4.69
CA GLY A 114 -2.43 0.13 3.65
C GLY A 114 -3.24 0.24 2.37
N ALA A 115 -2.79 1.11 1.47
CA ALA A 115 -3.28 1.21 0.11
C ALA A 115 -2.26 0.67 -0.89
N HIS A 116 -2.74 0.36 -2.10
CA HIS A 116 -1.90 -0.09 -3.20
C HIS A 116 -2.30 0.61 -4.52
N PRO A 117 -2.42 1.96 -4.56
CA PRO A 117 -2.81 2.67 -5.76
C PRO A 117 -1.71 2.61 -6.82
N ALA A 118 -2.11 2.38 -8.06
CA ALA A 118 -1.25 2.33 -9.23
C ALA A 118 -1.51 3.53 -10.14
N PHE A 119 -0.45 4.12 -10.66
CA PHE A 119 -0.49 5.31 -11.49
C PHE A 119 0.22 5.07 -12.81
N TYR A 120 -0.43 5.40 -13.91
CA TYR A 120 0.16 5.27 -15.25
C TYR A 120 1.38 6.18 -15.42
N TYR A 121 2.39 5.67 -16.10
CA TYR A 121 3.45 6.50 -16.67
C TYR A 121 2.87 7.30 -17.83
N ARG A 122 2.86 8.63 -17.73
CA ARG A 122 2.24 9.52 -18.72
C ARG A 122 2.74 9.29 -20.14
N ASP A 123 4.03 9.20 -20.33
CA ASP A 123 4.69 9.15 -21.64
C ASP A 123 5.37 7.79 -21.88
N LEU A 124 4.69 6.70 -21.48
CA LEU A 124 5.28 5.37 -21.67
C LEU A 124 5.58 5.09 -23.13
N ASN A 125 6.85 4.81 -23.39
CA ASN A 125 7.28 4.14 -24.63
C ASN A 125 7.92 2.79 -24.23
N PRO A 126 7.29 1.66 -24.56
CA PRO A 126 7.81 0.34 -24.21
C PRO A 126 9.19 0.03 -24.81
N GLU A 127 9.57 0.70 -25.89
CA GLU A 127 10.87 0.49 -26.57
C GLU A 127 12.02 1.18 -25.82
N THR A 128 11.73 2.22 -25.01
CA THR A 128 12.74 2.94 -24.23
C THR A 128 12.83 2.40 -22.81
N ASN A 129 13.93 2.67 -22.13
CA ASN A 129 14.12 2.32 -20.73
C ASN A 129 13.49 3.32 -19.76
N GLU A 130 13.28 4.55 -20.18
CA GLU A 130 12.82 5.68 -19.35
C GLU A 130 11.32 5.60 -19.06
N ARG A 131 10.94 5.97 -17.81
CA ARG A 131 9.56 5.96 -17.33
C ARG A 131 9.11 7.29 -16.73
N GLY A 132 10.03 8.24 -16.49
CA GLY A 132 9.80 9.47 -15.77
C GLY A 132 10.55 9.50 -14.45
N PHE A 133 10.03 10.22 -13.45
CA PHE A 133 10.71 10.41 -12.17
C PHE A 133 9.73 10.35 -11.00
N LEU A 134 10.26 9.99 -9.82
CA LEU A 134 9.64 10.30 -8.53
C LEU A 134 10.39 11.46 -7.90
N ASP A 135 9.66 12.48 -7.47
CA ASP A 135 10.17 13.59 -6.69
C ASP A 135 9.78 13.41 -5.23
N PHE A 136 10.78 13.28 -4.38
CA PHE A 136 10.65 13.19 -2.91
C PHE A 136 10.84 14.53 -2.21
N GLY A 137 11.14 15.58 -2.98
CA GLY A 137 11.42 16.93 -2.48
C GLY A 137 12.90 17.30 -2.58
N LYS A 138 13.14 18.44 -3.20
CA LYS A 138 14.48 18.95 -3.59
C LYS A 138 15.54 18.96 -2.48
N LYS A 139 15.12 19.04 -1.20
CA LYS A 139 16.03 19.05 -0.05
C LYS A 139 16.50 17.67 0.38
N ILE A 140 15.82 16.60 -0.05
CA ILE A 140 16.13 15.22 0.33
C ILE A 140 17.29 14.73 -0.53
N LYS A 141 18.39 14.38 0.11
CA LYS A 141 19.61 13.89 -0.56
C LYS A 141 19.75 12.36 -0.46
N THR A 142 19.23 11.79 0.61
CA THR A 142 19.29 10.35 0.86
C THR A 142 18.01 9.89 1.54
N LEU A 143 17.60 8.65 1.23
CA LEU A 143 16.53 7.94 1.92
C LEU A 143 17.03 6.55 2.31
N GLU A 144 16.66 6.10 3.48
CA GLU A 144 16.87 4.70 3.86
C GLU A 144 15.65 3.87 3.45
N TYR A 145 15.89 2.68 2.91
CA TYR A 145 14.83 1.75 2.53
C TYR A 145 15.15 0.31 2.88
N ILE A 146 14.09 -0.50 2.95
CA ILE A 146 14.14 -1.95 3.07
C ILE A 146 13.45 -2.51 1.83
N SER A 147 13.90 -3.66 1.34
CA SER A 147 13.26 -4.39 0.24
C SER A 147 12.90 -5.81 0.68
N PRO A 148 11.88 -6.43 0.06
CA PRO A 148 11.59 -7.84 0.26
C PRO A 148 12.82 -8.70 -0.09
N ALA A 149 12.96 -9.79 0.64
CA ALA A 149 14.01 -10.76 0.44
C ALA A 149 13.39 -12.16 0.26
N GLU A 150 13.37 -12.97 1.29
CA GLU A 150 12.89 -14.34 1.20
C GLU A 150 11.37 -14.40 1.38
N LYS A 151 10.65 -15.05 0.45
CA LYS A 151 9.18 -15.25 0.48
C LYS A 151 8.37 -13.96 0.69
N GLY A 152 8.87 -12.81 0.19
CA GLY A 152 8.21 -11.52 0.35
C GLY A 152 8.28 -10.92 1.76
N CYS A 153 9.13 -11.48 2.63
CA CYS A 153 9.48 -10.94 3.95
C CYS A 153 10.83 -10.24 3.89
N VAL A 154 11.15 -9.41 4.88
CA VAL A 154 12.35 -8.58 4.87
C VAL A 154 13.46 -9.16 5.75
N LEU A 155 14.70 -8.80 5.41
CA LEU A 155 15.85 -8.91 6.32
C LEU A 155 16.02 -7.58 7.08
N PRO A 156 16.67 -7.58 8.25
CA PRO A 156 16.91 -6.35 9.02
C PRO A 156 17.81 -5.33 8.31
N GLN A 157 18.44 -5.74 7.21
CA GLN A 157 19.38 -4.90 6.47
C GLN A 157 18.67 -3.71 5.82
N ARG A 158 19.23 -2.51 6.02
CA ARG A 158 18.80 -1.28 5.38
C ARG A 158 19.73 -0.91 4.24
N HIS A 159 19.17 -0.26 3.25
CA HIS A 159 19.88 0.26 2.10
C HIS A 159 19.71 1.78 2.04
N THR A 160 20.63 2.46 1.38
CA THR A 160 20.57 3.91 1.17
C THR A 160 20.35 4.22 -0.30
N LEU A 161 19.28 4.95 -0.59
CA LEU A 161 19.03 5.57 -1.88
C LEU A 161 19.60 6.98 -1.89
N THR A 162 20.57 7.25 -2.77
CA THR A 162 21.11 8.60 -2.97
C THR A 162 20.34 9.29 -4.08
N LEU A 163 19.91 10.52 -3.82
CA LEU A 163 19.08 11.33 -4.72
C LEU A 163 19.83 12.56 -5.18
N HIS A 164 19.63 12.94 -6.43
CA HIS A 164 20.05 14.22 -6.96
C HIS A 164 18.85 15.17 -7.03
N GLU A 165 18.89 16.30 -6.32
CA GLU A 165 17.77 17.25 -6.20
C GLU A 165 16.44 16.62 -5.75
N GLY A 166 16.47 15.51 -4.99
CA GLY A 166 15.29 14.81 -4.53
C GLY A 166 14.65 13.86 -5.55
N LEU A 167 15.25 13.70 -6.72
CA LEU A 167 14.71 12.92 -7.82
C LEU A 167 15.25 11.49 -7.85
N MET A 168 14.35 10.54 -8.08
CA MET A 168 14.64 9.15 -8.45
C MET A 168 14.15 8.93 -9.88
N GLU A 169 15.08 8.68 -10.80
CA GLU A 169 14.72 8.32 -12.17
C GLU A 169 14.05 6.94 -12.19
N LEU A 170 12.90 6.87 -12.84
CA LEU A 170 12.19 5.63 -13.08
C LEU A 170 12.63 5.02 -14.41
N ARG A 171 13.16 3.82 -14.31
CA ARG A 171 13.63 3.03 -15.44
C ARG A 171 12.97 1.65 -15.39
N ARG A 172 13.09 0.89 -16.46
CA ARG A 172 12.58 -0.49 -16.55
C ARG A 172 13.10 -1.38 -15.42
N ASP A 173 14.36 -1.21 -15.04
CA ASP A 173 15.07 -2.01 -14.05
C ASP A 173 15.13 -1.37 -12.65
N THR A 174 14.49 -0.23 -12.44
CA THR A 174 14.47 0.47 -11.13
C THR A 174 14.01 -0.46 -10.01
N PHE A 175 13.03 -1.32 -10.28
CA PHE A 175 12.47 -2.25 -9.30
C PHE A 175 13.06 -3.68 -9.41
N ALA A 176 14.30 -3.83 -9.85
CA ALA A 176 14.99 -5.13 -9.87
C ALA A 176 15.21 -5.71 -8.46
N CYS A 177 15.22 -4.85 -7.43
CA CYS A 177 15.24 -5.26 -6.03
C CYS A 177 13.84 -5.48 -5.42
N ASP A 178 12.77 -5.54 -6.26
CA ASP A 178 11.37 -5.53 -5.85
C ASP A 178 10.95 -4.14 -5.31
N THR A 179 10.40 -4.04 -4.13
CA THR A 179 9.78 -2.87 -3.53
C THR A 179 10.79 -2.02 -2.74
N TYR A 180 10.74 -0.71 -2.90
CA TYR A 180 11.39 0.23 -1.99
C TYR A 180 10.42 0.58 -0.86
N MET A 181 10.67 0.14 0.36
CA MET A 181 9.88 0.49 1.55
C MET A 181 10.62 1.54 2.37
N PHE A 182 10.10 2.75 2.39
CA PHE A 182 10.59 3.87 3.20
C PHE A 182 9.78 3.96 4.48
N ASP A 183 10.38 3.68 5.62
CA ASP A 183 9.75 3.72 6.94
C ASP A 183 10.17 4.93 7.77
N ASN A 184 9.77 4.95 9.06
CA ASN A 184 10.13 6.01 10.02
C ASN A 184 9.68 7.42 9.61
N SER A 185 8.59 7.54 8.86
CA SER A 185 8.00 8.81 8.43
C SER A 185 8.99 9.73 7.70
N GLN A 186 9.93 9.16 6.94
CA GLN A 186 10.90 9.91 6.16
C GLN A 186 10.23 10.80 5.09
N LEU A 187 9.06 10.38 4.61
CA LEU A 187 8.33 11.02 3.53
C LEU A 187 6.90 11.38 3.96
N LYS A 188 6.35 12.43 3.37
CA LYS A 188 4.97 12.89 3.55
C LYS A 188 4.28 13.20 2.22
N LYS A 189 5.06 13.31 1.17
CA LYS A 189 4.60 13.55 -0.21
C LYS A 189 5.55 12.84 -1.16
N ILE A 190 5.01 12.27 -2.24
CA ILE A 190 5.74 11.79 -3.41
C ILE A 190 5.00 12.32 -4.63
N THR A 191 5.74 12.91 -5.56
CA THR A 191 5.18 13.41 -6.82
C THR A 191 5.72 12.60 -7.99
N LEU A 192 4.83 12.16 -8.87
CA LEU A 192 5.17 11.47 -10.10
C LEU A 192 5.31 12.51 -11.21
N LEU A 193 6.47 12.51 -11.87
CA LEU A 193 6.83 13.42 -12.94
C LEU A 193 6.96 12.66 -14.26
N ASP A 194 6.59 13.31 -15.36
CA ASP A 194 6.84 12.80 -16.70
C ASP A 194 8.34 12.83 -17.07
N LYS A 195 8.69 12.43 -18.28
CA LYS A 195 10.09 12.43 -18.80
C LYS A 195 10.68 13.83 -18.93
N LYS A 196 9.86 14.88 -18.97
CA LYS A 196 10.26 16.29 -18.98
C LYS A 196 10.30 16.92 -17.58
N GLN A 197 10.15 16.06 -16.55
CA GLN A 197 10.07 16.48 -15.15
C GLN A 197 8.87 17.39 -14.85
N GLN A 198 7.77 17.27 -15.60
CA GLN A 198 6.53 17.97 -15.30
C GLN A 198 5.69 17.12 -14.33
N PRO A 199 5.25 17.68 -13.20
CA PRO A 199 4.41 16.96 -12.24
C PRO A 199 3.02 16.71 -12.82
N TYR A 200 2.45 15.54 -12.55
CA TYR A 200 1.08 15.23 -12.95
C TYR A 200 0.25 14.51 -11.89
N ILE A 201 0.87 13.79 -10.96
CA ILE A 201 0.21 13.18 -9.80
C ILE A 201 1.09 13.34 -8.57
N SER A 202 0.48 13.73 -7.45
CA SER A 202 1.12 13.68 -6.13
C SER A 202 0.29 12.84 -5.17
N LEU A 203 0.98 12.13 -4.27
CA LEU A 203 0.39 11.57 -3.07
C LEU A 203 0.88 12.30 -1.84
N GLU A 204 -0.06 12.74 -1.01
CA GLU A 204 0.19 13.25 0.34
C GLU A 204 -0.37 12.26 1.38
N PHE A 205 0.42 11.96 2.41
CA PHE A 205 0.08 10.95 3.41
C PHE A 205 0.74 11.25 4.75
N ASN A 206 0.16 10.68 5.82
CA ASN A 206 0.72 10.72 7.17
C ASN A 206 1.18 9.36 7.68
N SER A 207 1.05 8.32 6.86
CA SER A 207 1.51 6.98 7.21
C SER A 207 2.99 6.97 7.58
N PRO A 208 3.40 6.11 8.52
CA PRO A 208 4.80 5.98 8.92
C PRO A 208 5.66 5.28 7.87
N LEU A 209 5.02 4.56 6.95
CA LEU A 209 5.66 3.87 5.84
C LEU A 209 5.02 4.29 4.52
N VAL A 210 5.82 4.26 3.47
CA VAL A 210 5.37 4.30 2.08
C VAL A 210 6.21 3.33 1.27
N ALA A 211 5.55 2.53 0.44
CA ALA A 211 6.23 1.67 -0.51
C ALA A 211 6.10 2.22 -1.92
N VAL A 212 7.11 1.96 -2.75
CA VAL A 212 7.10 2.25 -4.18
C VAL A 212 7.48 0.99 -4.93
N TRP A 213 6.65 0.61 -5.90
CA TRP A 213 6.81 -0.65 -6.62
C TRP A 213 6.27 -0.58 -8.04
N SER A 214 6.88 -1.39 -8.92
CA SER A 214 6.36 -1.71 -10.24
C SER A 214 6.93 -3.06 -10.66
N PRO A 215 6.16 -3.93 -11.31
CA PRO A 215 6.68 -5.19 -11.83
C PRO A 215 7.49 -5.02 -13.13
N SER A 216 7.91 -3.81 -13.47
CA SER A 216 8.58 -3.45 -14.73
C SER A 216 9.89 -4.19 -14.98
N ALA A 217 10.60 -4.64 -13.94
CA ALA A 217 11.80 -5.46 -14.07
C ALA A 217 11.49 -6.86 -14.67
N THR A 218 10.35 -7.43 -14.30
CA THR A 218 9.89 -8.75 -14.81
C THR A 218 9.03 -8.59 -16.07
N TYR A 219 8.18 -7.56 -16.10
CA TYR A 219 7.24 -7.27 -17.19
C TYR A 219 7.53 -5.88 -17.78
N PRO A 220 8.42 -5.78 -18.77
CA PRO A 220 8.95 -4.50 -19.27
C PRO A 220 7.89 -3.51 -19.80
N ASN A 221 6.74 -4.02 -20.22
CA ASN A 221 5.67 -3.21 -20.82
C ASN A 221 4.61 -2.77 -19.82
N VAL A 222 4.79 -3.06 -18.53
CA VAL A 222 3.86 -2.60 -17.48
C VAL A 222 3.84 -1.08 -17.44
N PRO A 223 2.64 -0.49 -17.56
CA PRO A 223 2.50 0.95 -17.78
C PRO A 223 2.36 1.78 -16.48
N PHE A 224 2.65 1.22 -15.31
CA PHE A 224 2.35 1.87 -14.04
C PHE A 224 3.46 1.72 -12.97
N VAL A 225 3.38 2.59 -11.97
CA VAL A 225 4.09 2.52 -10.69
C VAL A 225 3.07 2.65 -9.55
N CYS A 226 3.29 1.90 -8.47
CA CYS A 226 2.52 2.02 -7.24
C CYS A 226 3.24 2.93 -6.26
N ILE A 227 2.47 3.78 -5.54
CA ILE A 227 2.93 4.61 -4.43
C ILE A 227 1.98 4.34 -3.26
N GLU A 228 2.43 3.62 -2.28
CA GLU A 228 1.61 2.85 -1.35
C GLU A 228 1.79 3.33 0.10
N PRO A 229 0.92 4.19 0.63
CA PRO A 229 0.95 4.59 2.05
C PRO A 229 0.52 3.42 2.94
N TRP A 230 1.35 3.10 3.98
CA TRP A 230 1.16 1.93 4.83
C TRP A 230 1.24 2.24 6.33
N TYR A 231 0.36 1.59 7.10
CA TYR A 231 0.41 1.43 8.56
C TYR A 231 0.66 -0.05 8.87
N GLY A 232 1.79 -0.54 8.45
CA GLY A 232 2.16 -1.94 8.55
C GLY A 232 3.27 -2.32 7.58
N ARG A 233 3.80 -3.53 7.72
CA ARG A 233 4.85 -4.09 6.88
C ARG A 233 4.81 -5.62 6.95
N CYS A 234 5.36 -6.29 5.94
CA CYS A 234 5.62 -7.73 5.98
C CYS A 234 6.53 -8.10 7.16
N ASP A 235 6.51 -9.37 7.54
CA ASP A 235 7.36 -9.89 8.60
C ASP A 235 8.86 -9.81 8.25
N THR A 236 9.68 -9.90 9.26
CA THR A 236 11.09 -10.26 9.11
C THR A 236 11.19 -11.76 8.83
N VAL A 237 12.14 -12.13 7.98
CA VAL A 237 12.45 -13.55 7.67
C VAL A 237 12.68 -14.32 8.98
N GLY A 238 11.97 -15.43 9.13
CA GLY A 238 12.04 -16.27 10.33
C GLY A 238 11.27 -15.76 11.53
N TYR A 239 10.34 -14.79 11.36
CA TYR A 239 9.52 -14.33 12.47
C TYR A 239 8.64 -15.45 13.05
N GLU A 240 8.75 -15.69 14.36
CA GLU A 240 8.02 -16.71 15.09
C GLU A 240 7.25 -16.17 16.32
N GLY A 241 7.15 -14.85 16.44
CA GLY A 241 6.42 -14.18 17.52
C GLY A 241 4.90 -14.26 17.41
N GLU A 242 4.23 -13.67 18.38
CA GLU A 242 2.76 -13.52 18.34
C GLU A 242 2.33 -12.46 17.31
N PHE A 243 1.14 -12.59 16.75
CA PHE A 243 0.60 -11.65 15.77
C PHE A 243 0.64 -10.20 16.23
N LYS A 244 0.30 -9.98 17.49
CA LYS A 244 0.29 -8.64 18.11
C LYS A 244 1.68 -7.99 18.22
N ASP A 245 2.75 -8.79 18.24
CA ASP A 245 4.11 -8.31 18.46
C ASP A 245 4.89 -8.09 17.14
N ARG A 246 4.22 -8.22 16.00
CA ARG A 246 4.79 -7.90 14.68
C ARG A 246 5.16 -6.43 14.59
N GLU A 247 6.19 -6.11 13.85
CA GLU A 247 6.58 -4.72 13.61
C GLU A 247 5.46 -3.91 12.94
N TRP A 248 5.28 -2.65 13.36
CA TRP A 248 4.27 -1.73 12.83
C TRP A 248 2.82 -2.19 13.01
N MET A 249 2.56 -3.10 13.93
CA MET A 249 1.20 -3.52 14.27
C MET A 249 0.44 -2.38 14.95
N GLN A 250 -0.80 -2.18 14.53
CA GLN A 250 -1.75 -1.26 15.17
C GLN A 250 -2.52 -2.03 16.26
N HIS A 251 -2.85 -1.35 17.36
CA HIS A 251 -3.56 -1.93 18.50
C HIS A 251 -4.75 -1.06 18.84
N LEU A 252 -5.94 -1.65 18.92
CA LEU A 252 -7.17 -0.97 19.33
C LEU A 252 -7.82 -1.67 20.49
N ALA A 253 -8.01 -0.96 21.60
CA ALA A 253 -8.83 -1.44 22.69
C ALA A 253 -10.31 -1.61 22.26
N PRO A 254 -11.11 -2.40 22.98
CA PRO A 254 -12.54 -2.58 22.72
C PRO A 254 -13.28 -1.26 22.54
N GLY A 255 -14.12 -1.16 21.51
CA GLY A 255 -14.94 0.00 21.20
C GLY A 255 -14.16 1.24 20.71
N LYS A 256 -12.85 1.13 20.42
CA LYS A 256 -12.04 2.22 19.85
C LYS A 256 -11.96 2.10 18.34
N SER A 257 -11.67 3.24 17.69
CA SER A 257 -11.46 3.36 16.27
C SER A 257 -10.06 3.91 15.96
N PHE A 258 -9.51 3.47 14.85
CA PHE A 258 -8.34 4.02 14.19
C PHE A 258 -8.82 4.78 12.95
N GLU A 259 -8.29 5.96 12.72
CA GLU A 259 -8.59 6.76 11.54
C GLU A 259 -7.30 7.20 10.87
N ALA A 260 -7.26 7.13 9.54
CA ALA A 260 -6.16 7.60 8.73
C ALA A 260 -6.65 8.00 7.33
N SER A 261 -5.83 8.77 6.63
CA SER A 261 -6.13 9.15 5.24
C SER A 261 -4.86 9.40 4.44
N TYR A 262 -5.03 9.39 3.12
CA TYR A 262 -4.08 9.93 2.16
C TYR A 262 -4.81 10.65 1.05
N SER A 263 -4.10 11.46 0.28
CA SER A 263 -4.71 12.20 -0.83
C SER A 263 -3.94 11.97 -2.11
N ILE A 264 -4.68 11.76 -3.19
CA ILE A 264 -4.18 11.79 -4.57
C ILE A 264 -4.51 13.17 -5.13
N ILE A 265 -3.50 13.84 -5.69
CA ILE A 265 -3.63 15.20 -6.24
C ILE A 265 -3.28 15.13 -7.73
N LEU A 266 -4.19 15.62 -8.57
CA LEU A 266 -3.96 15.80 -10.00
C LEU A 266 -3.32 17.18 -10.20
N GLU A 267 -2.01 17.21 -10.54
CA GLU A 267 -1.21 18.46 -10.52
C GLU A 267 -1.39 19.30 -11.79
N ASP A 268 -1.93 18.74 -12.86
CA ASP A 268 -2.04 19.38 -14.18
C ASP A 268 -3.48 19.70 -14.62
N ILE A 269 -4.40 19.77 -13.67
CA ILE A 269 -5.75 20.28 -13.91
C ILE A 269 -5.73 21.80 -13.63
N GLU A 270 -5.81 22.61 -14.71
CA GLU A 270 -6.08 24.05 -14.64
C GLU A 270 -7.58 24.32 -14.42
#